data_90c8db4e5ef40a3802c219acaea71ba7
#
_entry.id   90c8db4e5ef40a3802c219acaea71ba7
#
_cell.length_a   1.000
_cell.length_b   1.000
_cell.length_c   1.000
_cell.angle_alpha   90.00
_cell.angle_beta   90.00
_cell.angle_gamma   90.00
#
_symmetry.space_group_name_H-M   'P 1'
#
loop_
_entity.id
_entity.type
_entity.pdbx_description
1 polymer ?
#
loop_
_entity_poly.entity_id
_entity_poly.type
_entity_poly.pdbx_seq_one_letter_code
_entity_poly.pdbx_strand_id
1 'polypeptide(L)' 'MQKNELVTVTIEDIGINGEGIGKVDGYTLFIKDAIIGDVVEAKVMKAKKNYGYAR' A
#
# COMPACT_ATOMS: atom_id res chain seq x y z
N MET A 1 9.28 0.23 -7.66
CA MET A 1 8.81 0.87 -6.40
C MET A 1 10.00 1.09 -5.50
N GLN A 2 10.14 2.28 -4.98
CA GLN A 2 11.30 2.66 -4.17
C GLN A 2 10.86 3.26 -2.85
N LYS A 3 11.72 3.10 -1.84
CA LYS A 3 11.50 3.73 -0.54
C LYS A 3 11.38 5.25 -0.70
N ASN A 4 10.47 5.83 0.07
CA ASN A 4 10.16 7.27 0.08
C ASN A 4 9.40 7.78 -1.15
N GLU A 5 9.05 6.91 -2.07
CA GLU A 5 8.21 7.28 -3.20
C GLU A 5 6.78 7.56 -2.72
N LEU A 6 6.16 8.60 -3.27
CA LEU A 6 4.75 8.89 -2.99
C LEU A 6 3.89 8.27 -4.07
N VAL A 7 2.87 7.52 -3.65
CA VAL A 7 1.98 6.83 -4.58
C VAL A 7 0.53 7.01 -4.17
N THR A 8 -0.37 6.99 -5.15
CA THR A 8 -1.80 6.99 -4.89
C THR A 8 -2.30 5.56 -5.03
N VAL A 9 -2.92 5.05 -3.99
CA VAL A 9 -3.33 3.65 -3.91
C VAL A 9 -4.81 3.56 -3.56
N THR A 10 -5.52 2.71 -4.30
CA THR A 10 -6.90 2.35 -3.94
C THR A 10 -6.85 1.09 -3.09
N ILE A 11 -7.47 1.14 -1.94
CA ILE A 11 -7.48 0.01 -1.01
C ILE A 11 -8.52 -0.99 -1.45
N GLU A 12 -8.09 -2.20 -1.79
CA GLU A 12 -8.94 -3.24 -2.36
C GLU A 12 -9.29 -4.33 -1.37
N ASP A 13 -8.48 -4.50 -0.32
CA ASP A 13 -8.66 -5.59 0.61
C ASP A 13 -8.05 -5.21 1.96
N ILE A 14 -8.28 -6.05 2.97
CA ILE A 14 -7.74 -5.86 4.31
C ILE A 14 -6.93 -7.11 4.67
N GLY A 15 -5.73 -6.88 5.14
CA GLY A 15 -4.84 -7.96 5.54
C GLY A 15 -5.18 -8.52 6.91
N ILE A 16 -4.49 -9.59 7.26
CA ILE A 16 -4.75 -10.34 8.49
C ILE A 16 -4.52 -9.50 9.75
N ASN A 17 -3.64 -8.51 9.66
CA ASN A 17 -3.34 -7.61 10.79
C ASN A 17 -4.08 -6.28 10.68
N GLY A 18 -5.08 -6.20 9.81
CA GLY A 18 -5.88 -4.99 9.66
C GLY A 18 -5.31 -3.94 8.73
N GLU A 19 -4.18 -4.22 8.07
CA GLU A 19 -3.62 -3.26 7.12
C GLU A 19 -4.43 -3.27 5.82
N GLY A 20 -4.54 -2.10 5.18
CA GLY A 20 -5.15 -1.99 3.86
C GLY A 20 -4.21 -2.55 2.81
N ILE A 21 -4.77 -3.20 1.81
CA ILE A 21 -4.00 -3.78 0.71
C ILE A 21 -4.47 -3.14 -0.59
N GLY A 22 -3.51 -2.61 -1.35
CA GLY A 22 -3.78 -2.07 -2.68
C GLY A 22 -2.66 -2.40 -3.62
N LYS A 23 -2.89 -2.17 -4.91
CA LYS A 23 -1.88 -2.43 -5.93
C LYS A 23 -1.62 -1.20 -6.77
N VAL A 24 -0.37 -1.00 -7.11
CA VAL A 24 0.06 0.05 -8.03
C VAL A 24 0.88 -0.65 -9.11
N ASP A 25 0.35 -0.67 -10.34
CA ASP A 25 1.00 -1.33 -11.48
C ASP A 25 1.39 -2.78 -11.17
N GLY A 26 0.49 -3.50 -10.47
CA GLY A 26 0.72 -4.90 -10.13
C GLY A 26 1.58 -5.12 -8.89
N TYR A 27 2.10 -4.05 -8.32
CA TYR A 27 2.92 -4.12 -7.11
C TYR A 27 2.03 -3.96 -5.88
N THR A 28 2.09 -4.92 -4.95
CA THR A 28 1.23 -4.94 -3.78
C THR A 28 1.79 -4.05 -2.67
N LEU A 29 0.95 -3.19 -2.11
CA LEU A 29 1.33 -2.35 -0.98
C LEU A 29 0.41 -2.62 0.20
N PHE A 30 1.01 -2.74 1.38
CA PHE A 30 0.31 -2.84 2.65
C PHE A 30 0.36 -1.48 3.33
N ILE A 31 -0.81 -0.93 3.64
CA ILE A 31 -0.92 0.44 4.15
C ILE A 31 -1.65 0.42 5.48
N LYS A 32 -0.97 0.85 6.51
CA LYS A 32 -1.52 0.88 7.86
C LYS A 32 -2.68 1.87 7.95
N ASP A 33 -3.72 1.46 8.68
CA ASP A 33 -4.87 2.32 9.01
C ASP A 33 -5.72 2.75 7.82
N ALA A 34 -5.64 2.03 6.70
CA ALA A 34 -6.48 2.30 5.54
C ALA A 34 -7.64 1.30 5.49
N ILE A 35 -8.75 1.68 4.89
CA ILE A 35 -9.92 0.81 4.77
C ILE A 35 -10.29 0.59 3.31
N ILE A 36 -11.02 -0.49 3.05
CA ILE A 36 -11.46 -0.86 1.70
C ILE A 36 -12.29 0.29 1.10
N GLY A 37 -11.97 0.64 -0.13
CA GLY A 37 -12.64 1.71 -0.85
C GLY A 37 -11.94 3.04 -0.76
N ASP A 38 -10.99 3.20 0.16
CA ASP A 38 -10.23 4.44 0.25
C ASP A 38 -9.27 4.58 -0.91
N VAL A 39 -9.11 5.82 -1.35
CA VAL A 39 -8.02 6.19 -2.26
C VAL A 39 -7.09 7.07 -1.45
N VAL A 40 -5.89 6.60 -1.22
CA VAL A 40 -4.96 7.27 -0.32
C VAL A 40 -3.66 7.60 -1.02
N GLU A 41 -3.05 8.71 -0.62
CA GLU A 41 -1.69 9.02 -1.00
C GLU A 41 -0.78 8.50 0.10
N ALA A 42 0.14 7.64 -0.24
CA ALA A 42 0.98 6.98 0.74
C ALA A 42 2.45 7.08 0.36
N LYS A 43 3.29 7.11 1.36
CA LYS A 43 4.74 7.12 1.18
C LYS A 43 5.26 5.73 1.41
N VAL A 44 6.01 5.22 0.45
CA VAL A 44 6.60 3.88 0.54
C VAL A 44 7.67 3.89 1.62
N MET A 45 7.48 3.07 2.65
CA MET A 45 8.42 2.97 3.76
C MET A 45 9.42 1.85 3.56
N LYS A 46 9.01 0.77 2.88
CA LYS A 46 9.88 -0.37 2.64
C LYS A 46 9.44 -1.03 1.34
N ALA A 47 10.36 -1.25 0.43
CA ALA A 47 10.06 -1.87 -0.86
C ALA A 47 10.80 -3.18 -0.99
N LYS A 48 10.03 -4.26 -1.15
CA LYS A 48 10.54 -5.59 -1.47
C LYS A 48 10.33 -5.84 -2.95
N LYS A 49 10.74 -7.02 -3.43
CA LYS A 49 10.66 -7.34 -4.85
C LYS A 49 9.24 -7.30 -5.40
N ASN A 50 8.30 -7.92 -4.69
CA ASN A 50 6.93 -8.08 -5.17
C ASN A 50 5.89 -7.34 -4.34
N TYR A 51 6.29 -6.76 -3.22
CA TYR A 51 5.39 -6.05 -2.33
C TYR A 51 6.17 -5.06 -1.47
N GLY A 52 5.46 -4.16 -0.83
CA GLY A 52 6.07 -3.19 0.06
C GLY A 52 5.09 -2.70 1.11
N TYR A 53 5.60 -1.83 1.98
CA TYR A 53 4.81 -1.22 3.05
C TYR A 53 4.83 0.29 2.85
N ALA A 54 3.67 0.93 3.07
CA ALA A 54 3.54 2.37 2.93
C ALA A 54 2.67 2.92 4.06
N ARG A 55 2.74 4.24 4.24
CA ARG A 55 1.90 4.89 5.23
C ARG A 55 1.44 6.26 4.78
#